data_f9d0e861177f27d1187bb90cc6fea06c
#
_entry.id   f9d0e861177f27d1187bb90cc6fea06c
#
_cell.length_a   1.000
_cell.length_b   1.000
_cell.length_c   1.000
_cell.angle_alpha   90.00
_cell.angle_beta   90.00
_cell.angle_gamma   90.00
#
_symmetry.space_group_name_H-M   'P 1'
#
loop_
_entity.id
_entity.type
_entity.pdbx_description
1 polymer ?
#
loop_
_entity_poly.entity_id
_entity_poly.type
_entity_poly.pdbx_seq_one_letter_code
_entity_poly.pdbx_strand_id
1 'polypeptide(L)'
;MSKTLLVDGDNLFKIGFHGVKELYNDGAHVGGVYHFINTLRRFLDEHNHDKVVVFWDGDSNSSIRKSIYPQYKGNRRQDMNDYKYESYLQQKARVKTYLEEVFVRQVEMMNNEADDLIAYYCKIATQENIIIFSADKDLTQLISERVTIYSPVHKQYFKNGDKISINKVDIPHQNVTVCKIFTGDKSDNIDGIEGLGEKTLVKLFPVMLEKTCTIDEILDYARKNMHPKSPKSLSNILTGRTKSGILGEEFYTTNSKIVDLTNPLITDEGKQLVEQIHTDTIDPTDRGYKNLMRLMMEDGLFNYLPKNDEAWVNFLKPFMKLTRKEKRNTNKN
;
A
#
# COMPACT_ATOMS: atom_id res chain seq x y z
N MET A 1 19.14 9.11 -11.34
CA MET A 1 18.48 8.47 -10.20
C MET A 1 17.99 7.08 -10.64
N SER A 2 18.18 6.07 -9.80
CA SER A 2 17.63 4.73 -10.03
C SER A 2 16.09 4.76 -9.97
N LYS A 3 15.46 3.83 -10.70
CA LYS A 3 13.99 3.69 -10.72
C LYS A 3 13.59 2.45 -9.95
N THR A 4 12.91 2.64 -8.84
CA THR A 4 12.46 1.55 -7.96
C THR A 4 10.95 1.40 -7.99
N LEU A 5 10.49 0.16 -8.10
CA LEU A 5 9.10 -0.23 -7.97
C LEU A 5 8.89 -0.85 -6.58
N LEU A 6 8.05 -0.23 -5.76
CA LEU A 6 7.55 -0.80 -4.52
C LEU A 6 6.15 -1.34 -4.78
N VAL A 7 5.89 -2.59 -4.44
CA VAL A 7 4.61 -3.24 -4.66
C VAL A 7 3.99 -3.54 -3.31
N ASP A 8 2.79 -3.03 -3.09
CA ASP A 8 1.93 -3.47 -2.01
C ASP A 8 1.39 -4.87 -2.34
N GLY A 9 2.05 -5.88 -1.77
CA GLY A 9 1.84 -7.28 -2.11
C GLY A 9 0.46 -7.78 -1.72
N ASP A 10 -0.01 -7.42 -0.53
CA ASP A 10 -1.33 -7.83 -0.06
C ASP A 10 -2.46 -7.16 -0.85
N ASN A 11 -2.33 -5.88 -1.18
CA ASN A 11 -3.31 -5.17 -2.00
C ASN A 11 -3.40 -5.78 -3.41
N LEU A 12 -2.26 -5.96 -4.07
CA LEU A 12 -2.23 -6.56 -5.41
C LEU A 12 -2.77 -7.99 -5.40
N PHE A 13 -2.40 -8.79 -4.39
CA PHE A 13 -2.88 -10.17 -4.27
C PHE A 13 -4.39 -10.22 -4.04
N LYS A 14 -4.93 -9.39 -3.13
CA LYS A 14 -6.38 -9.30 -2.86
C LYS A 14 -7.17 -8.91 -4.12
N ILE A 15 -6.68 -7.94 -4.89
CA ILE A 15 -7.31 -7.54 -6.16
C ILE A 15 -7.43 -8.75 -7.09
N GLY A 16 -6.36 -9.53 -7.24
CA GLY A 16 -6.35 -10.71 -8.08
C GLY A 16 -7.24 -11.84 -7.58
N PHE A 17 -7.17 -12.13 -6.30
CA PHE A 17 -7.91 -13.22 -5.69
C PHE A 17 -9.44 -13.00 -5.71
N HIS A 18 -9.87 -11.74 -5.48
CA HIS A 18 -11.31 -11.41 -5.43
C HIS A 18 -11.88 -10.86 -6.72
N GLY A 19 -11.06 -10.20 -7.53
CA GLY A 19 -11.51 -9.44 -8.70
C GLY A 19 -11.43 -10.18 -10.03
N VAL A 20 -10.69 -11.28 -10.10
CA VAL A 20 -10.56 -12.09 -11.32
C VAL A 20 -11.53 -13.27 -11.24
N LYS A 21 -12.14 -13.62 -12.41
CA LYS A 21 -12.91 -14.84 -12.53
C LYS A 21 -12.09 -16.01 -11.98
N GLU A 22 -12.68 -16.77 -11.10
CA GLU A 22 -12.03 -17.93 -10.49
C GLU A 22 -11.44 -18.83 -11.57
N LEU A 23 -10.11 -18.98 -11.55
CA LEU A 23 -9.39 -19.89 -12.41
C LEU A 23 -9.09 -21.16 -11.63
N TYR A 24 -9.55 -22.27 -12.16
CA TYR A 24 -9.34 -23.57 -11.53
C TYR A 24 -8.41 -24.43 -12.38
N ASN A 25 -7.50 -25.13 -11.72
CA ASN A 25 -6.73 -26.20 -12.28
C ASN A 25 -6.91 -27.46 -11.41
N ASP A 26 -7.39 -28.55 -12.01
CA ASP A 26 -7.72 -29.81 -11.31
C ASP A 26 -8.54 -29.61 -10.01
N GLY A 27 -9.47 -28.65 -10.05
CA GLY A 27 -10.33 -28.31 -8.91
C GLY A 27 -9.71 -27.34 -7.90
N ALA A 28 -8.44 -26.99 -8.00
CA ALA A 28 -7.79 -25.99 -7.16
C ALA A 28 -7.88 -24.59 -7.77
N HIS A 29 -8.26 -23.60 -6.97
CA HIS A 29 -8.28 -22.19 -7.38
C HIS A 29 -6.86 -21.65 -7.48
N VAL A 30 -6.49 -21.07 -8.62
CA VAL A 30 -5.14 -20.54 -8.92
C VAL A 30 -5.15 -19.09 -9.41
N GLY A 31 -6.32 -18.45 -9.40
CA GLY A 31 -6.53 -17.12 -9.99
C GLY A 31 -5.70 -16.01 -9.34
N GLY A 32 -5.53 -16.05 -8.02
CA GLY A 32 -4.73 -15.07 -7.28
C GLY A 32 -3.27 -15.07 -7.68
N VAL A 33 -2.67 -16.27 -7.78
CA VAL A 33 -1.27 -16.46 -8.20
C VAL A 33 -1.06 -15.97 -9.63
N TYR A 34 -1.92 -16.44 -10.55
CA TYR A 34 -1.83 -16.06 -11.96
C TYR A 34 -1.96 -14.55 -12.15
N HIS A 35 -2.96 -13.94 -11.51
CA HIS A 35 -3.18 -12.50 -11.63
C HIS A 35 -2.00 -11.71 -11.12
N PHE A 36 -1.48 -12.05 -9.93
CA PHE A 36 -0.36 -11.34 -9.33
C PHE A 36 0.85 -11.31 -10.26
N ILE A 37 1.30 -12.50 -10.67
CA ILE A 37 2.50 -12.64 -11.52
C ILE A 37 2.29 -11.96 -12.88
N ASN A 38 1.13 -12.15 -13.50
CA ASN A 38 0.86 -11.58 -14.82
C ASN A 38 0.73 -10.05 -14.76
N THR A 39 0.13 -9.50 -13.72
CA THR A 39 0.00 -8.05 -13.54
C THR A 39 1.37 -7.41 -13.30
N LEU A 40 2.17 -7.98 -12.39
CA LEU A 40 3.52 -7.49 -12.14
C LEU A 40 4.39 -7.57 -13.40
N ARG A 41 4.36 -8.70 -14.11
CA ARG A 41 5.08 -8.91 -15.36
C ARG A 41 4.72 -7.85 -16.41
N ARG A 42 3.43 -7.62 -16.65
CA ARG A 42 2.96 -6.64 -17.64
C ARG A 42 3.43 -5.23 -17.28
N PHE A 43 3.33 -4.85 -16.02
CA PHE A 43 3.81 -3.56 -15.58
C PHE A 43 5.33 -3.39 -15.78
N LEU A 44 6.12 -4.43 -15.49
CA LEU A 44 7.57 -4.44 -15.72
C LEU A 44 7.95 -4.44 -17.22
N ASP A 45 7.08 -4.97 -18.08
CA ASP A 45 7.33 -4.93 -19.54
C ASP A 45 7.10 -3.52 -20.11
N GLU A 46 6.06 -2.84 -19.63
CA GLU A 46 5.72 -1.47 -20.03
C GLU A 46 6.68 -0.43 -19.44
N HIS A 47 7.28 -0.71 -18.28
CA HIS A 47 8.09 0.25 -17.54
C HIS A 47 9.46 -0.33 -17.15
N ASN A 48 10.48 0.50 -17.31
CA ASN A 48 11.87 0.12 -16.98
C ASN A 48 12.18 0.45 -15.53
N HIS A 49 12.38 -0.56 -14.69
CA HIS A 49 12.80 -0.41 -13.30
C HIS A 49 14.19 -1.02 -13.07
N ASP A 50 14.93 -0.45 -12.12
CA ASP A 50 16.25 -0.95 -11.72
C ASP A 50 16.13 -1.93 -10.57
N LYS A 51 15.15 -1.73 -9.70
CA LYS A 51 14.85 -2.52 -8.51
C LYS A 51 13.34 -2.73 -8.35
N VAL A 52 12.96 -3.89 -7.84
CA VAL A 52 11.57 -4.21 -7.47
C VAL A 52 11.56 -4.79 -6.06
N VAL A 53 10.71 -4.26 -5.21
CA VAL A 53 10.51 -4.73 -3.84
C VAL A 53 9.01 -4.93 -3.60
N VAL A 54 8.62 -6.12 -3.16
CA VAL A 54 7.25 -6.43 -2.74
C VAL A 54 7.18 -6.42 -1.23
N PHE A 55 6.24 -5.68 -0.68
CA PHE A 55 6.00 -5.57 0.76
C PHE A 55 4.74 -6.35 1.13
N TRP A 56 4.83 -7.10 2.21
CA TRP A 56 3.76 -7.92 2.74
C TRP A 56 3.43 -7.51 4.17
N ASP A 57 2.16 -7.59 4.51
CA ASP A 57 1.71 -7.50 5.90
C ASP A 57 2.29 -8.67 6.69
N GLY A 58 2.98 -8.37 7.79
CA GLY A 58 3.49 -9.38 8.71
C GLY A 58 2.40 -9.96 9.62
N ASP A 59 2.71 -11.05 10.28
CA ASP A 59 1.84 -11.60 11.31
C ASP A 59 1.64 -10.55 12.41
N SER A 60 0.40 -10.47 12.95
CA SER A 60 0.04 -9.48 13.97
C SER A 60 0.31 -8.02 13.55
N ASN A 61 0.28 -7.73 12.25
CA ASN A 61 0.66 -6.45 11.65
C ASN A 61 0.02 -5.22 12.30
N SER A 62 -1.21 -5.33 12.79
CA SER A 62 -1.95 -4.22 13.43
C SER A 62 -1.64 -4.01 14.91
N SER A 63 -0.69 -4.77 15.50
CA SER A 63 -0.42 -4.77 16.95
C SER A 63 0.01 -3.40 17.48
N ILE A 64 0.88 -2.69 16.75
CA ILE A 64 1.35 -1.36 17.16
C ILE A 64 0.18 -0.37 17.17
N ARG A 65 -0.62 -0.32 16.09
CA ARG A 65 -1.78 0.57 16.05
C ARG A 65 -2.83 0.21 17.09
N LYS A 66 -3.06 -1.08 17.37
CA LYS A 66 -3.97 -1.54 18.42
C LYS A 66 -3.49 -1.20 19.84
N SER A 67 -2.20 -1.09 20.08
CA SER A 67 -1.68 -0.63 21.37
C SER A 67 -1.97 0.86 21.60
N ILE A 68 -2.09 1.66 20.54
CA ILE A 68 -2.44 3.08 20.58
C ILE A 68 -3.97 3.27 20.55
N TYR A 69 -4.65 2.53 19.68
CA TYR A 69 -6.09 2.59 19.46
C TYR A 69 -6.68 1.17 19.39
N PRO A 70 -7.14 0.60 20.50
CA PRO A 70 -7.54 -0.82 20.60
C PRO A 70 -8.61 -1.26 19.60
N GLN A 71 -9.45 -0.33 19.13
CA GLN A 71 -10.52 -0.60 18.17
C GLN A 71 -10.05 -0.66 16.72
N TYR A 72 -8.78 -0.35 16.44
CA TYR A 72 -8.22 -0.36 15.08
C TYR A 72 -8.46 -1.68 14.37
N LYS A 73 -9.07 -1.62 13.18
CA LYS A 73 -9.47 -2.79 12.35
C LYS A 73 -10.36 -3.82 13.09
N GLY A 74 -10.98 -3.43 14.21
CA GLY A 74 -11.79 -4.33 15.02
C GLY A 74 -13.13 -4.73 14.37
N ASN A 75 -13.59 -4.00 13.37
CA ASN A 75 -14.78 -4.30 12.58
C ASN A 75 -14.51 -5.21 11.38
N ARG A 76 -13.25 -5.53 11.08
CA ARG A 76 -12.92 -6.44 9.97
C ARG A 76 -13.36 -7.85 10.34
N ARG A 77 -14.39 -8.32 9.64
CA ARG A 77 -14.83 -9.72 9.71
C ARG A 77 -14.04 -10.55 8.71
N GLN A 78 -13.84 -11.81 9.03
CA GLN A 78 -13.35 -12.77 8.05
C GLN A 78 -14.52 -13.11 7.12
N ASP A 79 -14.60 -12.39 5.99
CA ASP A 79 -15.71 -12.55 5.03
C ASP A 79 -15.57 -13.80 4.15
N MET A 80 -14.53 -14.59 4.36
CA MET A 80 -14.27 -15.84 3.65
C MET A 80 -14.64 -17.01 4.53
N ASN A 81 -15.27 -18.03 3.92
CA ASN A 81 -15.39 -19.34 4.58
C ASN A 81 -14.00 -19.98 4.73
N ASP A 82 -13.88 -20.97 5.62
CA ASP A 82 -12.59 -21.58 5.96
C ASP A 82 -11.84 -22.11 4.73
N TYR A 83 -12.53 -22.77 3.80
CA TYR A 83 -11.93 -23.28 2.56
C TYR A 83 -11.36 -22.16 1.67
N LYS A 84 -12.10 -21.08 1.48
CA LYS A 84 -11.66 -19.93 0.68
C LYS A 84 -10.50 -19.19 1.34
N TYR A 85 -10.51 -19.10 2.66
CA TYR A 85 -9.44 -18.51 3.43
C TYR A 85 -8.15 -19.34 3.37
N GLU A 86 -8.27 -20.66 3.49
CA GLU A 86 -7.13 -21.55 3.32
C GLU A 86 -6.52 -21.45 1.91
N SER A 87 -7.36 -21.46 0.87
CA SER A 87 -6.93 -21.24 -0.52
C SER A 87 -6.25 -19.86 -0.69
N TYR A 88 -6.74 -18.83 -0.04
CA TYR A 88 -6.11 -17.49 -0.04
C TYR A 88 -4.69 -17.54 0.53
N LEU A 89 -4.50 -18.16 1.68
CA LEU A 89 -3.19 -18.28 2.33
C LEU A 89 -2.22 -19.11 1.50
N GLN A 90 -2.67 -20.27 0.98
CA GLN A 90 -1.85 -21.14 0.13
C GLN A 90 -1.37 -20.42 -1.13
N GLN A 91 -2.28 -19.71 -1.83
CA GLN A 91 -1.92 -18.97 -3.03
C GLN A 91 -0.99 -17.78 -2.72
N LYS A 92 -1.21 -17.06 -1.60
CA LYS A 92 -0.30 -15.99 -1.17
C LYS A 92 1.11 -16.53 -0.91
N ALA A 93 1.23 -17.64 -0.19
CA ALA A 93 2.51 -18.31 0.04
C ALA A 93 3.17 -18.73 -1.28
N ARG A 94 2.37 -19.24 -2.23
CA ARG A 94 2.88 -19.67 -3.53
C ARG A 94 3.40 -18.49 -4.38
N VAL A 95 2.75 -17.32 -4.33
CA VAL A 95 3.27 -16.09 -4.96
C VAL A 95 4.64 -15.75 -4.40
N LYS A 96 4.81 -15.80 -3.07
CA LYS A 96 6.11 -15.51 -2.43
C LYS A 96 7.19 -16.46 -2.94
N THR A 97 6.91 -17.77 -3.02
CA THR A 97 7.83 -18.75 -3.59
C THR A 97 8.22 -18.45 -5.05
N TYR A 98 7.25 -18.00 -5.87
CA TYR A 98 7.57 -17.61 -7.25
C TYR A 98 8.49 -16.39 -7.30
N LEU A 99 8.29 -15.42 -6.41
CA LEU A 99 9.12 -14.22 -6.35
C LEU A 99 10.55 -14.52 -5.87
N GLU A 100 10.76 -15.58 -5.08
CA GLU A 100 12.09 -16.07 -4.69
C GLU A 100 12.91 -16.57 -5.88
N GLU A 101 12.27 -17.07 -6.94
CA GLU A 101 12.94 -17.54 -8.15
C GLU A 101 13.26 -16.43 -9.16
N VAL A 102 12.75 -15.24 -8.95
CA VAL A 102 13.01 -14.06 -9.79
C VAL A 102 13.74 -12.97 -9.00
N PHE A 103 14.25 -11.95 -9.69
CA PHE A 103 15.04 -10.87 -9.08
C PHE A 103 14.16 -9.77 -8.48
N VAL A 104 13.21 -10.19 -7.67
CA VAL A 104 12.29 -9.35 -6.91
C VAL A 104 12.60 -9.55 -5.43
N ARG A 105 12.82 -8.45 -4.72
CA ARG A 105 13.01 -8.46 -3.27
C ARG A 105 11.67 -8.56 -2.58
N GLN A 106 11.64 -9.16 -1.40
CA GLN A 106 10.44 -9.25 -0.57
C GLN A 106 10.75 -8.76 0.84
N VAL A 107 9.81 -8.02 1.42
CA VAL A 107 9.88 -7.55 2.80
C VAL A 107 8.58 -7.94 3.50
N GLU A 108 8.71 -8.64 4.60
CA GLU A 108 7.64 -9.02 5.52
C GLU A 108 8.22 -9.05 6.93
N MET A 109 7.58 -8.37 7.87
CA MET A 109 8.06 -8.32 9.24
C MET A 109 6.89 -8.42 10.20
N MET A 110 6.98 -9.32 11.17
CA MET A 110 5.99 -9.46 12.25
C MET A 110 5.73 -8.10 12.93
N ASN A 111 4.48 -7.84 13.28
CA ASN A 111 4.01 -6.60 13.88
C ASN A 111 4.11 -5.34 13.02
N ASN A 112 4.41 -5.46 11.72
CA ASN A 112 4.47 -4.32 10.81
C ASN A 112 3.46 -4.46 9.68
N GLU A 113 2.80 -3.36 9.34
CA GLU A 113 1.96 -3.25 8.15
C GLU A 113 2.82 -2.94 6.93
N ALA A 114 2.45 -3.46 5.77
CA ALA A 114 3.14 -3.21 4.51
C ALA A 114 3.27 -1.71 4.20
N ASP A 115 2.23 -0.93 4.51
CA ASP A 115 2.20 0.52 4.28
C ASP A 115 3.27 1.26 5.06
N ASP A 116 3.53 0.86 6.34
CA ASP A 116 4.59 1.45 7.16
C ASP A 116 5.98 1.09 6.65
N LEU A 117 6.16 -0.16 6.20
CA LEU A 117 7.42 -0.61 5.59
C LEU A 117 7.70 0.13 4.29
N ILE A 118 6.68 0.32 3.42
CA ILE A 118 6.76 1.12 2.19
C ILE A 118 7.10 2.58 2.52
N ALA A 119 6.42 3.16 3.50
CA ALA A 119 6.64 4.54 3.91
C ALA A 119 8.09 4.75 4.41
N TYR A 120 8.59 3.83 5.22
CA TYR A 120 9.97 3.88 5.70
C TYR A 120 10.99 3.73 4.56
N TYR A 121 10.73 2.82 3.60
CA TYR A 121 11.56 2.71 2.40
C TYR A 121 11.62 4.03 1.64
N CYS A 122 10.48 4.68 1.39
CA CYS A 122 10.42 5.99 0.73
C CYS A 122 11.23 7.06 1.49
N LYS A 123 11.26 6.99 2.82
CA LYS A 123 11.99 7.92 3.69
C LYS A 123 13.51 7.78 3.55
N ILE A 124 14.03 6.55 3.50
CA ILE A 124 15.48 6.30 3.43
C ILE A 124 16.05 6.37 2.00
N ALA A 125 15.24 6.02 0.99
CA ALA A 125 15.68 5.94 -0.41
C ALA A 125 15.68 7.31 -1.10
N THR A 126 16.44 8.28 -0.59
CA THR A 126 16.43 9.70 -1.03
C THR A 126 16.95 9.91 -2.43
N GLN A 127 17.72 8.98 -2.99
CA GLN A 127 18.35 9.08 -4.32
C GLN A 127 17.62 8.24 -5.39
N GLU A 128 16.41 7.76 -5.09
CA GLU A 128 15.63 6.92 -5.99
C GLU A 128 14.36 7.63 -6.46
N ASN A 129 13.98 7.42 -7.74
CA ASN A 129 12.63 7.70 -8.21
C ASN A 129 11.79 6.46 -7.95
N ILE A 130 10.73 6.62 -7.20
CA ILE A 130 9.92 5.52 -6.68
C ILE A 130 8.54 5.54 -7.34
N ILE A 131 8.09 4.36 -7.79
CA ILE A 131 6.69 4.11 -8.10
C ILE A 131 6.17 3.14 -7.05
N ILE A 132 5.12 3.51 -6.33
CA ILE A 132 4.38 2.60 -5.46
C ILE A 132 3.21 2.03 -6.26
N PHE A 133 3.15 0.71 -6.36
CA PHE A 133 2.10 -0.02 -7.06
C PHE A 133 1.06 -0.50 -6.04
N SER A 134 0.00 0.27 -5.87
CA SER A 134 -1.11 -0.03 -4.96
C SER A 134 -2.39 0.71 -5.36
N ALA A 135 -3.54 0.13 -5.07
CA ALA A 135 -4.84 0.79 -5.15
C ALA A 135 -5.23 1.49 -3.83
N ASP A 136 -4.42 1.34 -2.78
CA ASP A 136 -4.70 1.97 -1.51
C ASP A 136 -4.44 3.47 -1.57
N LYS A 137 -5.47 4.24 -1.19
CA LYS A 137 -5.40 5.70 -1.21
C LYS A 137 -4.57 6.26 -0.06
N ASP A 138 -4.33 5.48 0.98
CA ASP A 138 -3.54 5.93 2.12
C ASP A 138 -2.10 6.18 1.74
N LEU A 139 -1.56 5.37 0.84
CA LEU A 139 -0.22 5.54 0.31
C LEU A 139 -0.05 6.84 -0.50
N THR A 140 -1.16 7.49 -0.93
CA THR A 140 -1.07 8.80 -1.61
C THR A 140 -0.50 9.92 -0.73
N GLN A 141 -0.46 9.74 0.59
CA GLN A 141 0.25 10.60 1.53
C GLN A 141 1.76 10.69 1.24
N LEU A 142 2.33 9.66 0.63
CA LEU A 142 3.76 9.54 0.34
C LEU A 142 4.17 10.21 -0.97
N ILE A 143 3.21 10.71 -1.75
CA ILE A 143 3.47 11.37 -3.03
C ILE A 143 4.40 12.58 -2.82
N SER A 144 5.42 12.69 -3.66
CA SER A 144 6.40 13.77 -3.64
C SER A 144 6.99 13.97 -5.05
N GLU A 145 8.00 14.81 -5.20
CA GLU A 145 8.75 14.96 -6.46
C GLU A 145 9.38 13.64 -6.94
N ARG A 146 9.67 12.72 -6.01
CA ARG A 146 10.34 11.44 -6.27
C ARG A 146 9.39 10.23 -6.20
N VAL A 147 8.28 10.35 -5.50
CA VAL A 147 7.36 9.25 -5.23
C VAL A 147 6.05 9.46 -5.99
N THR A 148 5.71 8.49 -6.81
CA THR A 148 4.49 8.44 -7.60
C THR A 148 3.71 7.17 -7.25
N ILE A 149 2.38 7.24 -7.19
CA ILE A 149 1.53 6.06 -6.99
C ILE A 149 0.97 5.61 -8.34
N TYR A 150 0.98 4.31 -8.61
CA TYR A 150 0.23 3.71 -9.70
C TYR A 150 -0.87 2.82 -9.15
N SER A 151 -2.12 3.14 -9.50
CA SER A 151 -3.28 2.31 -9.13
C SER A 151 -3.57 1.27 -10.22
N PRO A 152 -3.41 -0.03 -9.93
CA PRO A 152 -3.73 -1.09 -10.90
C PRO A 152 -5.22 -1.21 -11.21
N VAL A 153 -6.09 -0.80 -10.29
CA VAL A 153 -7.55 -0.81 -10.45
C VAL A 153 -7.99 0.27 -11.45
N HIS A 154 -7.48 1.49 -11.28
CA HIS A 154 -7.83 2.63 -12.12
C HIS A 154 -6.90 2.77 -13.34
N LYS A 155 -5.80 2.02 -13.39
CA LYS A 155 -4.74 2.13 -14.42
C LYS A 155 -4.23 3.57 -14.56
N GLN A 156 -4.04 4.23 -13.43
CA GLN A 156 -3.79 5.66 -13.35
C GLN A 156 -2.60 5.94 -12.42
N TYR A 157 -1.81 6.93 -12.78
CA TYR A 157 -0.79 7.50 -11.92
C TYR A 157 -1.35 8.66 -11.10
N PHE A 158 -0.89 8.76 -9.85
CA PHE A 158 -1.06 9.92 -8.99
C PHE A 158 0.32 10.49 -8.68
N LYS A 159 0.50 11.78 -8.99
CA LYS A 159 1.78 12.48 -8.91
C LYS A 159 1.67 13.72 -8.03
N ASN A 160 2.81 14.34 -7.74
CA ASN A 160 2.81 15.61 -7.05
C ASN A 160 1.96 16.65 -7.78
N GLY A 161 1.10 17.36 -7.04
CA GLY A 161 0.12 18.30 -7.58
C GLY A 161 -1.24 17.70 -7.93
N ASP A 162 -1.39 16.36 -7.98
CA ASP A 162 -2.68 15.73 -8.26
C ASP A 162 -3.63 15.81 -7.07
N LYS A 163 -4.93 15.83 -7.37
CA LYS A 163 -6.00 15.68 -6.38
C LYS A 163 -6.41 14.22 -6.23
N ILE A 164 -6.67 13.83 -4.99
CA ILE A 164 -7.12 12.48 -4.63
C ILE A 164 -8.59 12.52 -4.28
N SER A 165 -9.37 11.65 -4.89
CA SER A 165 -10.80 11.53 -4.62
C SER A 165 -11.04 10.67 -3.38
N ILE A 166 -11.47 11.29 -2.27
CA ILE A 166 -11.89 10.62 -1.04
C ILE A 166 -13.40 10.82 -0.88
N ASN A 167 -14.18 9.74 -0.91
CA ASN A 167 -15.64 9.78 -0.79
C ASN A 167 -16.32 10.82 -1.72
N LYS A 168 -15.85 10.93 -2.97
CA LYS A 168 -16.33 11.88 -4.00
C LYS A 168 -15.99 13.34 -3.68
N VAL A 169 -14.93 13.58 -2.95
CA VAL A 169 -14.34 14.90 -2.70
C VAL A 169 -12.89 14.85 -3.18
N ASP A 170 -12.53 15.73 -4.11
CA ASP A 170 -11.19 15.77 -4.69
C ASP A 170 -10.35 16.78 -3.92
N ILE A 171 -9.38 16.30 -3.16
CA ILE A 171 -8.47 17.12 -2.33
C ILE A 171 -7.02 16.96 -2.80
N PRO A 172 -6.17 17.97 -2.63
CA PRO A 172 -4.73 17.81 -2.83
C PRO A 172 -4.19 16.62 -2.02
N HIS A 173 -3.27 15.84 -2.61
CA HIS A 173 -2.71 14.65 -1.93
C HIS A 173 -2.12 14.98 -0.55
N GLN A 174 -1.56 16.18 -0.37
CA GLN A 174 -1.00 16.66 0.90
C GLN A 174 -2.04 16.77 2.02
N ASN A 175 -3.32 16.90 1.67
CA ASN A 175 -4.42 17.03 2.64
C ASN A 175 -5.09 15.69 2.97
N VAL A 176 -4.67 14.57 2.38
CA VAL A 176 -5.25 13.24 2.63
C VAL A 176 -5.13 12.87 4.10
N THR A 177 -3.95 13.03 4.69
CA THR A 177 -3.70 12.75 6.12
C THR A 177 -4.61 13.59 7.01
N VAL A 178 -4.61 14.91 6.82
CA VAL A 178 -5.42 15.82 7.62
C VAL A 178 -6.91 15.52 7.46
N CYS A 179 -7.37 15.27 6.23
CA CYS A 179 -8.75 14.88 5.98
C CYS A 179 -9.13 13.63 6.80
N LYS A 180 -8.33 12.57 6.77
CA LYS A 180 -8.59 11.33 7.52
C LYS A 180 -8.51 11.53 9.03
N ILE A 181 -7.61 12.36 9.55
CA ILE A 181 -7.54 12.68 10.97
C ILE A 181 -8.88 13.24 11.45
N PHE A 182 -9.48 14.17 10.71
CA PHE A 182 -10.74 14.78 11.09
C PHE A 182 -11.97 13.92 10.82
N THR A 183 -12.01 13.22 9.68
CA THR A 183 -13.21 12.47 9.26
C THR A 183 -13.22 11.02 9.72
N GLY A 184 -12.07 10.52 10.22
CA GLY A 184 -11.87 9.12 10.53
C GLY A 184 -11.73 8.24 9.29
N ASP A 185 -11.62 6.94 9.54
CA ASP A 185 -11.62 5.91 8.51
C ASP A 185 -12.49 4.71 8.91
N LYS A 186 -13.60 4.53 8.20
CA LYS A 186 -14.53 3.43 8.49
C LYS A 186 -13.95 2.06 8.18
N SER A 187 -13.06 1.96 7.19
CA SER A 187 -12.44 0.70 6.79
C SER A 187 -11.49 0.18 7.86
N ASP A 188 -10.86 1.08 8.59
CA ASP A 188 -9.93 0.79 9.68
C ASP A 188 -10.53 0.98 11.07
N ASN A 189 -11.84 1.26 11.12
CA ASN A 189 -12.56 1.49 12.36
C ASN A 189 -11.98 2.64 13.19
N ILE A 190 -11.54 3.70 12.51
CA ILE A 190 -11.04 4.92 13.13
C ILE A 190 -12.16 5.93 13.22
N ASP A 191 -12.47 6.39 14.42
CA ASP A 191 -13.47 7.41 14.64
C ASP A 191 -13.03 8.78 14.11
N GLY A 192 -13.96 9.49 13.49
CA GLY A 192 -13.81 10.90 13.12
C GLY A 192 -14.66 11.81 14.00
N ILE A 193 -14.54 13.11 13.79
CA ILE A 193 -15.37 14.13 14.45
C ILE A 193 -16.85 13.90 14.12
N GLU A 194 -17.70 13.91 15.14
CA GLU A 194 -19.14 13.67 15.00
C GLU A 194 -19.79 14.71 14.07
N GLY A 195 -20.49 14.20 13.03
CA GLY A 195 -21.14 15.04 12.03
C GLY A 195 -20.22 15.69 11.00
N LEU A 196 -18.95 15.28 10.95
CA LEU A 196 -17.94 15.80 10.04
C LEU A 196 -17.50 14.71 9.06
N GLY A 197 -18.11 14.63 7.90
CA GLY A 197 -17.58 13.89 6.76
C GLY A 197 -16.82 14.81 5.81
N GLU A 198 -16.15 14.24 4.82
CA GLU A 198 -15.27 14.94 3.89
C GLU A 198 -15.94 16.13 3.20
N LYS A 199 -17.20 15.95 2.74
CA LYS A 199 -17.99 17.04 2.13
C LYS A 199 -18.26 18.19 3.10
N THR A 200 -18.51 17.87 4.36
CA THR A 200 -18.75 18.88 5.40
C THR A 200 -17.44 19.59 5.74
N LEU A 201 -16.34 18.84 5.84
CA LEU A 201 -15.02 19.37 6.12
C LEU A 201 -14.61 20.42 5.06
N VAL A 202 -14.64 20.07 3.77
CA VAL A 202 -14.25 21.00 2.70
C VAL A 202 -15.26 22.17 2.52
N LYS A 203 -16.53 21.99 2.89
CA LYS A 203 -17.50 23.07 2.91
C LYS A 203 -17.19 24.09 4.01
N LEU A 204 -16.74 23.63 5.18
CA LEU A 204 -16.32 24.50 6.29
C LEU A 204 -14.95 25.14 6.05
N PHE A 205 -14.04 24.39 5.41
CA PHE A 205 -12.67 24.79 5.14
C PHE A 205 -12.34 24.69 3.64
N PRO A 206 -12.92 25.54 2.77
CA PRO A 206 -12.72 25.46 1.31
C PRO A 206 -11.26 25.57 0.89
N VAL A 207 -10.44 26.23 1.70
CA VAL A 207 -8.99 26.38 1.48
C VAL A 207 -8.26 25.05 1.35
N MET A 208 -8.78 23.97 1.94
CA MET A 208 -8.24 22.61 1.77
C MET A 208 -8.32 22.05 0.34
N LEU A 209 -9.12 22.67 -0.53
CA LEU A 209 -9.21 22.28 -1.96
C LEU A 209 -8.10 22.91 -2.82
N GLU A 210 -7.39 23.90 -2.27
CA GLU A 210 -6.45 24.74 -3.03
C GLU A 210 -5.01 24.64 -2.50
N LYS A 211 -4.83 24.51 -1.19
CA LYS A 211 -3.51 24.45 -0.56
C LYS A 211 -3.43 23.40 0.53
N THR A 212 -2.21 23.03 0.89
CA THR A 212 -1.92 22.21 2.06
C THR A 212 -2.39 22.91 3.33
N CYS A 213 -3.06 22.15 4.21
CA CYS A 213 -3.56 22.65 5.50
C CYS A 213 -3.01 21.75 6.62
N THR A 214 -2.71 22.38 7.76
CA THR A 214 -2.35 21.67 9.00
C THR A 214 -3.57 21.52 9.92
N ILE A 215 -3.45 20.66 10.92
CA ILE A 215 -4.47 20.50 11.98
C ILE A 215 -4.68 21.84 12.68
N ASP A 216 -3.59 22.53 13.05
CA ASP A 216 -3.64 23.80 13.77
C ASP A 216 -4.33 24.91 12.96
N GLU A 217 -4.07 25.00 11.66
CA GLU A 217 -4.77 25.95 10.78
C GLU A 217 -6.28 25.73 10.77
N ILE A 218 -6.73 24.46 10.76
CA ILE A 218 -8.17 24.13 10.82
C ILE A 218 -8.75 24.46 12.20
N LEU A 219 -8.05 24.14 13.29
CA LEU A 219 -8.47 24.47 14.64
C LEU A 219 -8.56 25.99 14.86
N ASP A 220 -7.57 26.74 14.39
CA ASP A 220 -7.56 28.21 14.47
C ASP A 220 -8.68 28.84 13.66
N TYR A 221 -8.92 28.33 12.46
CA TYR A 221 -10.05 28.78 11.67
C TYR A 221 -11.38 28.49 12.40
N ALA A 222 -11.52 27.28 12.99
CA ALA A 222 -12.70 26.90 13.75
C ALA A 222 -12.91 27.86 14.95
N ARG A 223 -11.86 28.19 15.70
CA ARG A 223 -11.91 29.15 16.82
C ARG A 223 -12.37 30.54 16.37
N LYS A 224 -11.80 31.06 15.30
CA LYS A 224 -12.10 32.42 14.77
C LYS A 224 -13.50 32.55 14.19
N ASN A 225 -14.08 31.44 13.67
CA ASN A 225 -15.39 31.45 13.02
C ASN A 225 -16.52 30.90 13.92
N MET A 226 -16.22 30.63 15.19
CA MET A 226 -17.21 30.12 16.13
C MET A 226 -18.14 31.25 16.59
N HIS A 227 -19.44 31.06 16.43
CA HIS A 227 -20.46 31.96 16.90
C HIS A 227 -21.75 31.16 17.26
N PRO A 228 -22.75 31.73 17.97
CA PRO A 228 -23.93 31.00 18.45
C PRO A 228 -24.75 30.27 17.38
N LYS A 229 -24.65 30.68 16.10
CA LYS A 229 -25.37 30.07 14.97
C LYS A 229 -24.44 29.16 14.11
N SER A 230 -23.23 28.91 14.55
CA SER A 230 -22.28 28.03 13.81
C SER A 230 -22.79 26.60 13.75
N PRO A 231 -22.44 25.84 12.69
CA PRO A 231 -22.75 24.42 12.64
C PRO A 231 -22.17 23.66 13.83
N LYS A 232 -22.91 22.70 14.36
CA LYS A 232 -22.50 21.88 15.51
C LYS A 232 -21.13 21.15 15.25
N SER A 233 -20.86 20.78 14.00
CA SER A 233 -19.59 20.19 13.61
C SER A 233 -18.38 21.10 13.91
N LEU A 234 -18.54 22.43 13.87
CA LEU A 234 -17.45 23.35 14.20
C LEU A 234 -17.11 23.30 15.70
N SER A 235 -18.15 23.25 16.57
CA SER A 235 -17.96 23.02 18.00
C SER A 235 -17.36 21.66 18.30
N ASN A 236 -17.80 20.63 17.58
CA ASN A 236 -17.26 19.26 17.73
C ASN A 236 -15.78 19.18 17.35
N ILE A 237 -15.35 19.93 16.33
CA ILE A 237 -13.93 20.07 15.99
C ILE A 237 -13.16 20.65 17.19
N LEU A 238 -13.61 21.76 17.78
CA LEU A 238 -12.89 22.39 18.88
C LEU A 238 -12.81 21.56 20.16
N THR A 239 -13.77 20.68 20.37
CA THR A 239 -13.84 19.79 21.54
C THR A 239 -13.31 18.38 21.30
N GLY A 240 -12.88 18.05 20.07
CA GLY A 240 -12.50 16.68 19.72
C GLY A 240 -13.62 15.68 19.94
N ARG A 241 -14.89 16.08 19.65
CA ARG A 241 -16.05 15.24 19.90
C ARG A 241 -16.21 14.21 18.80
N THR A 242 -16.23 12.95 19.19
CA THR A 242 -16.53 11.79 18.35
C THR A 242 -17.91 11.21 18.70
N LYS A 243 -18.34 10.16 18.00
CA LYS A 243 -19.52 9.38 18.39
C LYS A 243 -19.34 8.68 19.74
N SER A 244 -18.10 8.29 20.05
CA SER A 244 -17.72 7.56 21.28
C SER A 244 -17.57 8.50 22.50
N GLY A 245 -17.48 9.83 22.29
CA GLY A 245 -17.34 10.80 23.37
C GLY A 245 -16.58 12.06 22.99
N ILE A 246 -16.19 12.85 24.01
CA ILE A 246 -15.36 14.04 23.86
C ILE A 246 -13.94 13.68 24.31
N LEU A 247 -12.97 13.76 23.40
CA LEU A 247 -11.58 13.37 23.62
C LEU A 247 -10.61 14.57 23.69
N GLY A 248 -11.09 15.78 23.34
CA GLY A 248 -10.23 16.98 23.34
C GLY A 248 -9.05 16.85 22.38
N GLU A 249 -7.87 17.28 22.84
CA GLU A 249 -6.62 17.22 22.07
C GLU A 249 -6.12 15.78 21.84
N GLU A 250 -6.49 14.85 22.73
CA GLU A 250 -6.12 13.43 22.59
C GLU A 250 -6.63 12.83 21.28
N PHE A 251 -7.80 13.25 20.81
CA PHE A 251 -8.36 12.84 19.53
C PHE A 251 -7.37 13.08 18.38
N TYR A 252 -6.85 14.31 18.27
CA TYR A 252 -5.93 14.68 17.19
C TYR A 252 -4.59 13.97 17.30
N THR A 253 -4.07 13.86 18.52
CA THR A 253 -2.81 13.18 18.79
C THR A 253 -2.89 11.69 18.43
N THR A 254 -3.97 11.03 18.83
CA THR A 254 -4.20 9.61 18.55
C THR A 254 -4.40 9.36 17.07
N ASN A 255 -5.33 10.08 16.43
CA ASN A 255 -5.60 9.91 15.01
C ASN A 255 -4.38 10.23 14.15
N SER A 256 -3.60 11.27 14.49
CA SER A 256 -2.35 11.57 13.80
C SER A 256 -1.37 10.41 13.87
N LYS A 257 -1.17 9.82 15.04
CA LYS A 257 -0.25 8.69 15.21
C LYS A 257 -0.62 7.46 14.38
N ILE A 258 -1.93 7.16 14.24
CA ILE A 258 -2.37 5.94 13.56
C ILE A 258 -2.60 6.11 12.05
N VAL A 259 -2.78 7.36 11.57
CA VAL A 259 -3.11 7.65 10.16
C VAL A 259 -1.91 8.13 9.37
N ASP A 260 -0.96 8.83 10.01
CA ASP A 260 0.14 9.52 9.32
C ASP A 260 1.25 8.57 8.89
N LEU A 261 1.29 8.23 7.62
CA LEU A 261 2.35 7.40 7.01
C LEU A 261 3.67 8.15 6.80
N THR A 262 3.72 9.48 6.95
CA THR A 262 5.01 10.21 6.91
C THR A 262 5.84 9.96 8.17
N ASN A 263 5.19 9.49 9.23
CA ASN A 263 5.77 9.02 10.48
C ASN A 263 5.37 7.55 10.75
N PRO A 264 5.86 6.59 9.96
CA PRO A 264 5.39 5.22 9.96
C PRO A 264 5.61 4.53 11.31
N LEU A 265 4.63 3.72 11.72
CA LEU A 265 4.67 2.91 12.94
C LEU A 265 5.38 1.58 12.65
N ILE A 266 6.68 1.59 12.71
CA ILE A 266 7.53 0.46 12.32
C ILE A 266 8.42 0.03 13.51
N THR A 267 8.59 -1.29 13.69
CA THR A 267 9.51 -1.85 14.69
C THR A 267 10.97 -1.60 14.29
N ASP A 268 11.89 -1.69 15.24
CA ASP A 268 13.32 -1.52 14.93
C ASP A 268 13.85 -2.65 14.04
N GLU A 269 13.35 -3.87 14.19
CA GLU A 269 13.63 -4.99 13.30
C GLU A 269 13.10 -4.73 11.87
N GLY A 270 11.91 -4.13 11.78
CA GLY A 270 11.33 -3.70 10.50
C GLY A 270 12.20 -2.67 9.79
N LYS A 271 12.71 -1.67 10.53
CA LYS A 271 13.65 -0.67 9.96
C LYS A 271 14.92 -1.34 9.45
N GLN A 272 15.55 -2.17 10.27
CA GLN A 272 16.77 -2.88 9.90
C GLN A 272 16.58 -3.74 8.65
N LEU A 273 15.47 -4.48 8.56
CA LEU A 273 15.16 -5.28 7.37
C LEU A 273 15.00 -4.42 6.12
N VAL A 274 14.28 -3.30 6.20
CA VAL A 274 14.10 -2.39 5.06
C VAL A 274 15.42 -1.77 4.65
N GLU A 275 16.27 -1.35 5.58
CA GLU A 275 17.61 -0.81 5.32
C GLU A 275 18.51 -1.85 4.63
N GLN A 276 18.49 -3.10 5.13
CA GLN A 276 19.20 -4.20 4.52
C GLN A 276 18.72 -4.41 3.06
N ILE A 277 17.43 -4.59 2.84
CA ILE A 277 16.84 -4.79 1.50
C ILE A 277 17.12 -3.61 0.56
N HIS A 278 17.19 -2.39 1.10
CA HIS A 278 17.52 -1.20 0.30
C HIS A 278 18.95 -1.28 -0.25
N THR A 279 19.90 -1.81 0.50
CA THR A 279 21.32 -1.86 0.15
C THR A 279 21.77 -3.18 -0.48
N ASP A 280 21.11 -4.30 -0.15
CA ASP A 280 21.51 -5.63 -0.58
C ASP A 280 21.37 -5.84 -2.10
N THR A 281 22.29 -6.64 -2.63
CA THR A 281 22.21 -7.21 -3.98
C THR A 281 21.72 -8.65 -3.90
N ILE A 282 20.90 -9.06 -4.87
CA ILE A 282 20.43 -10.46 -4.97
C ILE A 282 21.53 -11.30 -5.61
N ASP A 283 21.94 -12.37 -4.94
CA ASP A 283 22.85 -13.37 -5.53
C ASP A 283 22.15 -14.08 -6.70
N PRO A 284 22.70 -14.01 -7.92
CA PRO A 284 22.12 -14.67 -9.08
C PRO A 284 22.29 -16.19 -9.09
N THR A 285 23.10 -16.80 -8.20
CA THR A 285 23.38 -18.23 -8.19
C THR A 285 22.23 -19.04 -7.63
N ASP A 286 21.44 -18.46 -6.71
CA ASP A 286 20.37 -19.15 -5.97
C ASP A 286 18.99 -19.01 -6.64
N ARG A 287 18.89 -18.28 -7.74
CA ARG A 287 17.61 -17.98 -8.40
C ARG A 287 17.61 -18.43 -9.86
N GLY A 288 16.51 -19.03 -10.28
CA GLY A 288 16.45 -19.61 -11.62
C GLY A 288 15.07 -19.63 -12.27
N TYR A 289 15.00 -19.05 -13.48
CA TYR A 289 13.76 -19.08 -14.27
C TYR A 289 13.26 -20.50 -14.60
N LYS A 290 14.15 -21.48 -14.66
CA LYS A 290 13.78 -22.89 -14.83
C LYS A 290 12.98 -23.40 -13.63
N ASN A 291 13.37 -23.01 -12.42
CA ASN A 291 12.63 -23.35 -11.21
C ASN A 291 11.26 -22.68 -11.19
N LEU A 292 11.19 -21.38 -11.54
CA LEU A 292 9.91 -20.69 -11.68
C LEU A 292 8.99 -21.41 -12.67
N MET A 293 9.48 -21.75 -13.86
CA MET A 293 8.71 -22.48 -14.87
C MET A 293 8.20 -23.81 -14.32
N ARG A 294 9.08 -24.59 -13.66
CA ARG A 294 8.70 -25.87 -13.04
C ARG A 294 7.59 -25.69 -12.02
N LEU A 295 7.73 -24.72 -11.10
CA LEU A 295 6.72 -24.42 -10.09
C LEU A 295 5.37 -24.02 -10.72
N MET A 296 5.39 -23.17 -11.75
CA MET A 296 4.18 -22.76 -12.46
C MET A 296 3.50 -23.92 -13.20
N MET A 297 4.30 -24.89 -13.71
CA MET A 297 3.77 -26.10 -14.33
C MET A 297 3.14 -27.04 -13.30
N GLU A 298 3.78 -27.23 -12.14
CA GLU A 298 3.27 -28.02 -11.03
C GLU A 298 1.92 -27.47 -10.51
N ASP A 299 1.77 -26.16 -10.48
CA ASP A 299 0.52 -25.51 -10.09
C ASP A 299 -0.53 -25.49 -11.22
N GLY A 300 -0.22 -26.10 -12.36
CA GLY A 300 -1.14 -26.17 -13.50
C GLY A 300 -1.44 -24.83 -14.16
N LEU A 301 -0.70 -23.78 -13.85
CA LEU A 301 -0.80 -22.49 -14.53
C LEU A 301 -0.43 -22.62 -16.02
N PHE A 302 0.21 -23.72 -16.40
CA PHE A 302 0.56 -24.06 -17.78
C PHE A 302 -0.61 -23.92 -18.78
N ASN A 303 -1.84 -24.17 -18.36
CA ASN A 303 -3.02 -23.99 -19.18
C ASN A 303 -3.33 -22.52 -19.54
N TYR A 304 -2.80 -21.59 -18.75
CA TYR A 304 -2.99 -20.13 -18.87
C TYR A 304 -1.74 -19.41 -19.35
N LEU A 305 -0.63 -20.14 -19.52
CA LEU A 305 0.67 -19.61 -19.87
C LEU A 305 1.03 -19.94 -21.35
N PRO A 306 2.12 -19.34 -21.84
CA PRO A 306 2.59 -19.56 -23.20
C PRO A 306 2.81 -21.05 -23.50
N LYS A 307 2.40 -21.48 -24.68
CA LYS A 307 2.41 -22.91 -25.09
C LYS A 307 3.70 -23.37 -25.78
N ASN A 308 4.68 -22.47 -25.97
CA ASN A 308 5.96 -22.80 -26.63
C ASN A 308 7.10 -21.99 -26.00
N ASP A 309 8.34 -22.40 -26.31
CA ASP A 309 9.55 -21.80 -25.74
C ASP A 309 9.68 -20.29 -26.00
N GLU A 310 9.35 -19.84 -27.18
CA GLU A 310 9.39 -18.42 -27.55
C GLU A 310 8.43 -17.59 -26.68
N ALA A 311 7.25 -18.10 -26.47
CA ALA A 311 6.24 -17.45 -25.65
C ALA A 311 6.64 -17.44 -24.16
N TRP A 312 7.34 -18.48 -23.67
CA TRP A 312 7.94 -18.49 -22.34
C TRP A 312 9.06 -17.44 -22.19
N VAL A 313 9.94 -17.35 -23.19
CA VAL A 313 10.99 -16.33 -23.19
C VAL A 313 10.35 -14.92 -23.14
N ASN A 314 9.33 -14.68 -23.93
CA ASN A 314 8.61 -13.40 -23.92
C ASN A 314 7.90 -13.16 -22.59
N PHE A 315 7.33 -14.18 -21.96
CA PHE A 315 6.72 -14.07 -20.64
C PHE A 315 7.72 -13.69 -19.54
N LEU A 316 8.90 -14.31 -19.53
CA LEU A 316 9.93 -14.11 -18.52
C LEU A 316 10.82 -12.88 -18.77
N LYS A 317 10.84 -12.36 -19.99
CA LYS A 317 11.70 -11.24 -20.41
C LYS A 317 11.69 -10.01 -19.47
N PRO A 318 10.54 -9.55 -18.93
CA PRO A 318 10.53 -8.44 -18.00
C PRO A 318 11.33 -8.72 -16.72
N PHE A 319 11.18 -9.92 -16.15
CA PHE A 319 11.96 -10.35 -14.98
C PHE A 319 13.45 -10.54 -15.30
N MET A 320 13.77 -11.05 -16.48
CA MET A 320 15.15 -11.22 -16.94
C MET A 320 15.91 -9.89 -17.08
N LYS A 321 15.19 -8.79 -17.32
CA LYS A 321 15.80 -7.45 -17.32
C LYS A 321 16.34 -7.07 -15.94
N LEU A 322 15.70 -7.50 -14.86
CA LEU A 322 16.16 -7.25 -13.48
C LEU A 322 17.47 -7.98 -13.20
N THR A 323 17.59 -9.25 -13.62
CA THR A 323 18.84 -10.04 -13.49
C THR A 323 20.03 -9.34 -14.09
N ARG A 324 19.88 -8.75 -15.28
CA ARG A 324 20.98 -8.05 -15.96
C ARG A 324 21.47 -6.83 -15.20
N LYS A 325 20.55 -6.17 -14.47
CA LYS A 325 20.87 -5.00 -13.66
C LYS A 325 21.59 -5.39 -12.37
N GLU A 326 21.16 -6.45 -11.70
CA GLU A 326 21.85 -6.99 -10.52
C GLU A 326 23.30 -7.39 -10.87
N LYS A 327 23.52 -8.12 -11.95
CA LYS A 327 24.87 -8.51 -12.42
C LYS A 327 25.76 -7.30 -12.72
N ARG A 328 25.21 -6.18 -13.16
CA ARG A 328 25.99 -4.95 -13.38
C ARG A 328 26.37 -4.25 -12.07
N ASN A 329 25.54 -4.37 -11.05
CA ASN A 329 25.80 -3.78 -9.73
C ASN A 329 26.84 -4.59 -8.96
N THR A 330 26.80 -5.93 -9.00
CA THR A 330 27.80 -6.82 -8.39
C THR A 330 29.18 -6.69 -9.01
N ASN A 331 29.29 -6.31 -10.30
CA ASN A 331 30.57 -6.08 -10.96
C ASN A 331 31.17 -4.68 -10.77
N LYS A 332 30.49 -3.80 -10.01
CA LYS A 332 30.97 -2.44 -9.70
C LYS A 332 31.48 -2.28 -8.27
N ASN A 333 31.30 -3.29 -7.44
CA ASN A 333 31.86 -3.41 -6.09
C ASN A 333 33.02 -4.38 -6.11
#